data_310efc76b3bff38c7f5d2ba723b6157b
#
_entry.id   310efc76b3bff38c7f5d2ba723b6157b
#
_cell.length_a   1.000
_cell.length_b   1.000
_cell.length_c   1.000
_cell.angle_alpha   90.00
_cell.angle_beta   90.00
_cell.angle_gamma   90.00
#
_symmetry.space_group_name_H-M   'P 1'
#
loop_
_entity.id
_entity.type
_entity.pdbx_description
1 polymer ?
#
loop_
_entity_poly.entity_id
_entity_poly.type
_entity_poly.pdbx_seq_one_letter_code
_entity_poly.pdbx_strand_id
1 'polypeptide(L)'
;MWVCSQLGAREHYAIPRALLRQGALDHLLTDAWAPPASILRIVGDQRSEIRDRWHEELKGATVTSFNWSLIAFEFLARARRLRGWPLIMARNRWFQRKVVHLLTRDCRPRTTDQPIIFSYSYAAREIFGVAKSRRWKTVLGQIDPGPVEEEIVAAEAEREPSLAPNWRRAPADYWKSWREECDVADRIIINSQWSRSCLVEAGVNDSKLFVVPLAYQLPITNTPITREYPPNFTPDRPLRVLFLGQISLRKGIARLLSVARSLQSQTIEFLMVGPTQITIPEDLRSNRKIRWVGPVGRNSVRSYYEQADVFILPTLSDGFGLTQLEALAHRLPVIASRQCGEVVTDGVNGLLLDEPTTAAIEEALLSCLHNPDQLAQFSENATVGERFSLSCLGAELCALAM
;
A
#
# COMPACT_ATOMS: atom_id res chain seq x y z
N MET A 1 12.55 -14.17 18.89
CA MET A 1 11.58 -14.80 17.96
C MET A 1 10.34 -13.96 17.87
N TRP A 2 9.75 -13.87 16.67
CA TRP A 2 8.64 -12.98 16.35
C TRP A 2 7.33 -13.75 16.16
N VAL A 3 6.28 -13.24 16.76
CA VAL A 3 4.89 -13.60 16.45
C VAL A 3 4.30 -12.49 15.61
N CYS A 4 3.90 -12.79 14.38
CA CYS A 4 3.26 -11.82 13.48
C CYS A 4 1.75 -11.95 13.54
N SER A 5 1.05 -10.87 13.88
CA SER A 5 -0.41 -10.76 13.83
C SER A 5 -0.81 -9.85 12.67
N GLN A 6 -1.46 -10.40 11.66
CA GLN A 6 -1.72 -9.70 10.40
C GLN A 6 -3.15 -9.90 9.91
N LEU A 7 -3.91 -8.81 9.87
CA LEU A 7 -5.21 -8.76 9.22
C LEU A 7 -5.02 -8.48 7.72
N GLY A 8 -5.33 -9.45 6.89
CA GLY A 8 -5.12 -9.33 5.46
C GLY A 8 -3.75 -9.83 4.98
N ALA A 9 -3.61 -10.01 3.66
CA ALA A 9 -2.34 -10.35 3.01
C ALA A 9 -1.53 -9.09 2.67
N ARG A 10 -1.35 -8.19 3.66
CA ARG A 10 -0.63 -6.93 3.44
C ARG A 10 0.75 -7.20 2.90
N GLU A 11 1.14 -6.43 1.87
CA GLU A 11 2.46 -6.49 1.24
C GLU A 11 2.86 -7.94 0.89
N HIS A 12 1.87 -8.77 0.57
CA HIS A 12 2.07 -10.18 0.27
C HIS A 12 2.80 -10.95 1.37
N TYR A 13 2.47 -10.65 2.63
CA TYR A 13 3.14 -11.21 3.80
C TYR A 13 4.64 -10.88 3.86
N ALA A 14 5.07 -9.70 3.38
CA ALA A 14 6.50 -9.34 3.33
C ALA A 14 7.17 -9.44 4.71
N ILE A 15 6.55 -8.91 5.77
CA ILE A 15 7.09 -8.99 7.14
C ILE A 15 7.30 -10.44 7.60
N PRO A 16 6.30 -11.34 7.64
CA PRO A 16 6.54 -12.71 8.08
C PRO A 16 7.47 -13.49 7.13
N ARG A 17 7.46 -13.21 5.83
CA ARG A 17 8.41 -13.83 4.88
C ARG A 17 9.86 -13.41 5.16
N ALA A 18 10.09 -12.11 5.36
CA ALA A 18 11.41 -11.58 5.69
C ALA A 18 11.93 -12.19 7.00
N LEU A 19 11.10 -12.25 8.04
CA LEU A 19 11.44 -12.86 9.31
C LEU A 19 11.68 -14.38 9.20
N LEU A 20 10.91 -15.08 8.37
CA LEU A 20 11.13 -16.52 8.13
C LEU A 20 12.50 -16.76 7.48
N ARG A 21 12.89 -15.95 6.49
CA ARG A 21 14.21 -16.04 5.83
C ARG A 21 15.37 -15.81 6.81
N GLN A 22 15.16 -15.00 7.85
CA GLN A 22 16.11 -14.77 8.94
C GLN A 22 16.06 -15.84 10.06
N GLY A 23 15.20 -16.85 9.94
CA GLY A 23 14.98 -17.82 11.00
C GLY A 23 14.36 -17.23 12.29
N ALA A 24 13.78 -16.04 12.19
CA ALA A 24 13.27 -15.25 13.33
C ALA A 24 11.74 -15.38 13.51
N LEU A 25 10.98 -15.91 12.53
CA LEU A 25 9.54 -16.10 12.62
C LEU A 25 9.22 -17.33 13.47
N ASP A 26 8.45 -17.15 14.55
CA ASP A 26 7.90 -18.25 15.35
C ASP A 26 6.48 -18.60 14.87
N HIS A 27 5.60 -17.59 14.68
CA HIS A 27 4.20 -17.83 14.37
C HIS A 27 3.60 -16.70 13.54
N LEU A 28 2.77 -17.06 12.56
CA LEU A 28 1.91 -16.12 11.83
C LEU A 28 0.44 -16.33 12.25
N LEU A 29 -0.18 -15.29 12.79
CA LEU A 29 -1.61 -15.24 13.14
C LEU A 29 -2.32 -14.37 12.08
N THR A 30 -3.27 -14.93 11.34
CA THR A 30 -3.94 -14.21 10.26
C THR A 30 -5.44 -14.51 10.20
N ASP A 31 -6.19 -13.59 9.64
CA ASP A 31 -7.65 -13.70 9.47
C ASP A 31 -8.04 -14.86 8.53
N ALA A 32 -7.28 -15.04 7.45
CA ALA A 32 -7.49 -16.12 6.48
C ALA A 32 -6.19 -16.70 5.96
N TRP A 33 -6.20 -18.01 5.73
CA TRP A 33 -5.11 -18.74 5.08
C TRP A 33 -5.69 -19.79 4.14
N ALA A 34 -5.41 -19.66 2.84
CA ALA A 34 -6.02 -20.47 1.79
C ALA A 34 -4.95 -21.07 0.85
N PRO A 35 -4.24 -22.14 1.26
CA PRO A 35 -3.31 -22.84 0.39
C PRO A 35 -4.01 -23.38 -0.88
N PRO A 36 -3.27 -23.74 -1.94
CA PRO A 36 -3.83 -24.15 -3.25
C PRO A 36 -4.93 -25.21 -3.18
N ALA A 37 -4.81 -26.17 -2.27
CA ALA A 37 -5.79 -27.24 -2.06
C ALA A 37 -6.97 -26.86 -1.14
N SER A 38 -7.07 -25.60 -0.69
CA SER A 38 -8.12 -25.18 0.24
C SER A 38 -9.48 -25.07 -0.43
N ILE A 39 -10.50 -25.64 0.20
CA ILE A 39 -11.92 -25.51 -0.19
C ILE A 39 -12.35 -24.04 -0.24
N LEU A 40 -11.73 -23.16 0.55
CA LEU A 40 -12.01 -21.73 0.55
C LEU A 40 -11.74 -21.05 -0.80
N ARG A 41 -10.83 -21.60 -1.62
CA ARG A 41 -10.59 -21.12 -2.99
C ARG A 41 -11.70 -21.49 -3.97
N ILE A 42 -12.47 -22.52 -3.65
CA ILE A 42 -13.58 -23.02 -4.49
C ILE A 42 -14.87 -22.26 -4.16
N VAL A 43 -15.10 -22.02 -2.86
CA VAL A 43 -16.34 -21.35 -2.37
C VAL A 43 -16.27 -19.83 -2.47
N GLY A 44 -15.06 -19.27 -2.53
CA GLY A 44 -14.86 -17.83 -2.69
C GLY A 44 -15.23 -17.38 -4.11
N ASP A 45 -16.08 -16.33 -4.22
CA ASP A 45 -16.33 -15.62 -5.47
C ASP A 45 -15.00 -15.32 -6.18
N GLN A 46 -14.96 -15.40 -7.52
CA GLN A 46 -13.74 -15.16 -8.32
C GLN A 46 -13.09 -13.79 -8.07
N ARG A 47 -13.82 -12.85 -7.45
CA ARG A 47 -13.37 -11.53 -7.01
C ARG A 47 -12.91 -11.49 -5.54
N SER A 48 -12.91 -12.62 -4.82
CA SER A 48 -12.61 -12.58 -3.39
C SER A 48 -11.10 -12.53 -3.15
N GLU A 49 -10.69 -11.58 -2.32
CA GLU A 49 -9.33 -11.42 -1.77
C GLU A 49 -8.82 -12.69 -1.05
N ILE A 50 -9.66 -13.70 -0.85
CA ILE A 50 -9.34 -14.96 -0.18
C ILE A 50 -8.31 -15.78 -0.98
N ARG A 51 -8.31 -15.67 -2.32
CA ARG A 51 -7.32 -16.39 -3.15
C ARG A 51 -5.90 -15.92 -2.93
N ASP A 52 -5.71 -14.66 -2.56
CA ASP A 52 -4.40 -14.06 -2.29
C ASP A 52 -3.92 -14.29 -0.84
N ARG A 53 -4.73 -14.98 -0.01
CA ARG A 53 -4.42 -15.29 1.39
C ARG A 53 -3.54 -16.51 1.55
N TRP A 54 -2.45 -16.58 0.80
CA TRP A 54 -1.43 -17.62 0.91
C TRP A 54 -0.16 -17.20 0.18
N HIS A 55 0.98 -17.62 0.68
CA HIS A 55 2.26 -17.44 0.02
C HIS A 55 3.12 -18.68 0.15
N GLU A 56 3.74 -19.12 -0.96
CA GLU A 56 4.50 -20.38 -1.01
C GLU A 56 5.68 -20.40 -0.05
N GLU A 57 6.41 -19.29 0.08
CA GLU A 57 7.54 -19.18 1.01
C GLU A 57 7.15 -19.45 2.47
N LEU A 58 5.90 -19.25 2.84
CA LEU A 58 5.38 -19.50 4.19
C LEU A 58 4.79 -20.91 4.37
N LYS A 59 4.94 -21.81 3.39
CA LYS A 59 4.40 -23.17 3.46
C LYS A 59 4.92 -23.98 4.66
N GLY A 60 6.19 -23.74 5.06
CA GLY A 60 6.83 -24.37 6.21
C GLY A 60 6.67 -23.62 7.53
N ALA A 61 6.05 -22.44 7.53
CA ALA A 61 5.85 -21.64 8.73
C ALA A 61 4.67 -22.16 9.58
N THR A 62 4.74 -21.92 10.89
CA THR A 62 3.60 -22.15 11.78
C THR A 62 2.57 -21.05 11.56
N VAL A 63 1.42 -21.38 10.96
CA VAL A 63 0.35 -20.44 10.65
C VAL A 63 -0.94 -20.83 11.35
N THR A 64 -1.53 -19.92 12.11
CA THR A 64 -2.90 -20.04 12.63
C THR A 64 -3.79 -19.03 11.93
N SER A 65 -4.88 -19.53 11.35
CA SER A 65 -5.87 -18.73 10.65
C SER A 65 -7.27 -18.88 11.23
N PHE A 66 -8.10 -17.85 11.06
CA PHE A 66 -9.47 -17.82 11.58
C PHE A 66 -10.52 -17.99 10.48
N ASN A 67 -10.23 -18.78 9.45
CA ASN A 67 -11.00 -18.96 8.23
C ASN A 67 -12.53 -19.09 8.47
N TRP A 68 -12.96 -20.08 9.25
CA TRP A 68 -14.39 -20.32 9.52
C TRP A 68 -15.04 -19.18 10.31
N SER A 69 -14.29 -18.63 11.26
CA SER A 69 -14.76 -17.48 12.04
C SER A 69 -14.85 -16.22 11.20
N LEU A 70 -13.99 -16.04 10.19
CA LEU A 70 -14.08 -14.96 9.23
C LEU A 70 -15.35 -15.08 8.38
N ILE A 71 -15.64 -16.28 7.85
CA ILE A 71 -16.85 -16.52 7.07
C ILE A 71 -18.12 -16.19 7.89
N ALA A 72 -18.16 -16.65 9.14
CA ALA A 72 -19.27 -16.34 10.04
C ALA A 72 -19.39 -14.82 10.32
N PHE A 73 -18.25 -14.14 10.53
CA PHE A 73 -18.22 -12.70 10.71
C PHE A 73 -18.74 -11.96 9.47
N GLU A 74 -18.28 -12.31 8.26
CA GLU A 74 -18.71 -11.67 7.02
C GLU A 74 -20.21 -11.86 6.76
N PHE A 75 -20.73 -13.06 7.04
CA PHE A 75 -22.17 -13.33 6.95
C PHE A 75 -22.97 -12.44 7.91
N LEU A 76 -22.57 -12.37 9.19
CA LEU A 76 -23.22 -11.53 10.20
C LEU A 76 -23.12 -10.04 9.88
N ALA A 77 -21.97 -9.59 9.37
CA ALA A 77 -21.76 -8.20 8.97
C ALA A 77 -22.71 -7.82 7.80
N ARG A 78 -22.86 -8.71 6.82
CA ARG A 78 -23.83 -8.53 5.71
C ARG A 78 -25.29 -8.51 6.21
N ALA A 79 -25.65 -9.45 7.08
CA ALA A 79 -27.00 -9.49 7.67
C ALA A 79 -27.32 -8.22 8.46
N ARG A 80 -26.34 -7.63 9.14
CA ARG A 80 -26.43 -6.36 9.86
C ARG A 80 -26.27 -5.13 8.97
N ARG A 81 -26.05 -5.29 7.67
CA ARG A 81 -25.81 -4.23 6.67
C ARG A 81 -24.66 -3.29 7.05
N LEU A 82 -23.64 -3.80 7.74
CA LEU A 82 -22.48 -2.99 8.08
C LEU A 82 -21.70 -2.62 6.81
N ARG A 83 -21.36 -1.33 6.68
CA ARG A 83 -20.58 -0.78 5.55
C ARG A 83 -19.67 0.33 6.05
N GLY A 84 -18.62 0.66 5.30
CA GLY A 84 -17.70 1.77 5.62
C GLY A 84 -17.06 1.62 7.01
N TRP A 85 -16.95 2.69 7.76
CA TRP A 85 -16.31 2.72 9.07
C TRP A 85 -16.85 1.72 10.09
N PRO A 86 -18.18 1.54 10.26
CA PRO A 86 -18.73 0.50 11.13
C PRO A 86 -18.23 -0.91 10.81
N LEU A 87 -18.08 -1.26 9.53
CA LEU A 87 -17.56 -2.57 9.10
C LEU A 87 -16.07 -2.70 9.41
N ILE A 88 -15.28 -1.68 9.08
CA ILE A 88 -13.83 -1.64 9.34
C ILE A 88 -13.55 -1.84 10.84
N MET A 89 -14.18 -1.03 11.67
CA MET A 89 -14.00 -1.10 13.13
C MET A 89 -14.50 -2.44 13.74
N ALA A 90 -15.58 -2.99 13.21
CA ALA A 90 -16.09 -4.29 13.65
C ALA A 90 -15.11 -5.43 13.28
N ARG A 91 -14.52 -5.38 12.06
CA ARG A 91 -13.53 -6.37 11.59
C ARG A 91 -12.25 -6.30 12.42
N ASN A 92 -11.73 -5.10 12.68
CA ASN A 92 -10.55 -4.88 13.51
C ASN A 92 -10.75 -5.44 14.93
N ARG A 93 -11.90 -5.15 15.56
CA ARG A 93 -12.26 -5.69 16.88
C ARG A 93 -12.43 -7.21 16.89
N TRP A 94 -13.08 -7.76 15.86
CA TRP A 94 -13.24 -9.21 15.71
C TRP A 94 -11.88 -9.91 15.64
N PHE A 95 -10.97 -9.40 14.82
CA PHE A 95 -9.64 -9.98 14.65
C PHE A 95 -8.82 -9.93 15.95
N GLN A 96 -8.76 -8.77 16.61
CA GLN A 96 -8.08 -8.61 17.88
C GLN A 96 -8.58 -9.61 18.93
N ARG A 97 -9.91 -9.78 19.07
CA ARG A 97 -10.48 -10.77 20.00
C ARG A 97 -10.05 -12.19 19.71
N LYS A 98 -9.93 -12.57 18.41
CA LYS A 98 -9.46 -13.90 18.03
C LYS A 98 -8.00 -14.11 18.40
N VAL A 99 -7.15 -13.16 18.12
CA VAL A 99 -5.74 -13.22 18.47
C VAL A 99 -5.54 -13.22 19.99
N VAL A 100 -6.21 -12.34 20.72
CA VAL A 100 -6.18 -12.28 22.20
C VAL A 100 -6.59 -13.64 22.79
N HIS A 101 -7.69 -14.23 22.31
CA HIS A 101 -8.15 -15.52 22.79
C HIS A 101 -7.10 -16.62 22.60
N LEU A 102 -6.43 -16.64 21.43
CA LEU A 102 -5.36 -17.59 21.17
C LEU A 102 -4.15 -17.34 22.08
N LEU A 103 -3.71 -16.08 22.16
CA LEU A 103 -2.58 -15.71 23.03
C LEU A 103 -2.84 -16.08 24.48
N THR A 104 -4.06 -15.94 24.99
CA THR A 104 -4.36 -16.23 26.41
C THR A 104 -4.42 -17.73 26.73
N ARG A 105 -4.70 -18.59 25.77
CA ARG A 105 -4.88 -20.05 25.99
C ARG A 105 -3.63 -20.88 25.66
N ASP A 106 -3.06 -20.71 24.45
CA ASP A 106 -2.19 -21.74 23.86
C ASP A 106 -0.84 -21.20 23.35
N CYS A 107 -0.65 -19.90 23.22
CA CYS A 107 0.55 -19.37 22.60
C CYS A 107 1.67 -19.17 23.63
N ARG A 108 2.46 -20.23 23.88
CA ARG A 108 3.79 -20.09 24.47
C ARG A 108 4.81 -20.10 23.35
N PRO A 109 5.57 -18.99 23.13
CA PRO A 109 6.66 -18.99 22.18
C PRO A 109 7.65 -20.13 22.49
N ARG A 110 8.22 -20.71 21.45
CA ARG A 110 9.12 -21.87 21.56
C ARG A 110 10.46 -21.56 22.23
N THR A 111 10.75 -20.31 22.52
CA THR A 111 12.04 -19.85 23.06
C THR A 111 11.93 -19.21 24.44
N THR A 112 13.01 -19.28 25.23
CA THR A 112 13.17 -18.68 26.55
C THR A 112 13.39 -17.16 26.51
N ASP A 113 13.74 -16.58 25.35
CA ASP A 113 13.97 -15.15 25.15
C ASP A 113 12.65 -14.37 25.12
N GLN A 114 12.71 -13.08 25.40
CA GLN A 114 11.54 -12.20 25.36
C GLN A 114 10.91 -12.23 23.96
N PRO A 115 9.69 -12.77 23.78
CA PRO A 115 9.04 -12.79 22.48
C PRO A 115 8.70 -11.37 22.05
N ILE A 116 8.66 -11.19 20.71
CA ILE A 116 8.26 -9.94 20.09
C ILE A 116 6.96 -10.20 19.34
N ILE A 117 5.95 -9.38 19.57
CA ILE A 117 4.74 -9.41 18.77
C ILE A 117 4.71 -8.22 17.84
N PHE A 118 4.55 -8.51 16.55
CA PHE A 118 4.26 -7.56 15.51
C PHE A 118 2.77 -7.54 15.21
N SER A 119 2.17 -6.36 15.09
CA SER A 119 0.81 -6.21 14.57
C SER A 119 0.70 -4.93 13.75
N TYR A 120 -0.11 -4.94 12.69
CA TYR A 120 -0.41 -3.72 11.94
C TYR A 120 -1.37 -2.81 12.70
N SER A 121 -1.23 -1.51 12.47
CA SER A 121 -2.08 -0.46 13.03
C SER A 121 -3.57 -0.70 12.80
N TYR A 122 -4.37 -0.15 13.69
CA TYR A 122 -5.83 -0.26 13.75
C TYR A 122 -6.38 -1.62 14.23
N ALA A 123 -5.49 -2.61 14.44
CA ALA A 123 -5.86 -3.93 14.93
C ALA A 123 -4.87 -4.47 15.99
N ALA A 124 -4.16 -3.61 16.72
CA ALA A 124 -3.09 -3.99 17.62
C ALA A 124 -3.41 -3.76 19.12
N ARG A 125 -4.28 -2.81 19.46
CA ARG A 125 -4.48 -2.32 20.84
C ARG A 125 -4.68 -3.44 21.88
N GLU A 126 -5.69 -4.30 21.71
CA GLU A 126 -6.01 -5.37 22.65
C GLU A 126 -4.92 -6.45 22.64
N ILE A 127 -4.31 -6.70 21.49
CA ILE A 127 -3.22 -7.66 21.30
C ILE A 127 -2.00 -7.20 22.12
N PHE A 128 -1.63 -5.92 21.99
CA PHE A 128 -0.50 -5.33 22.71
C PHE A 128 -0.75 -5.26 24.22
N GLY A 129 -1.99 -5.01 24.65
CA GLY A 129 -2.35 -5.06 26.07
C GLY A 129 -2.04 -6.43 26.68
N VAL A 130 -2.42 -7.53 26.00
CA VAL A 130 -2.10 -8.89 26.45
C VAL A 130 -0.60 -9.19 26.34
N ALA A 131 0.07 -8.76 25.27
CA ALA A 131 1.50 -8.95 25.12
C ALA A 131 2.30 -8.27 26.25
N LYS A 132 1.95 -7.04 26.59
CA LYS A 132 2.56 -6.29 27.71
C LYS A 132 2.35 -6.97 29.06
N SER A 133 1.16 -7.50 29.35
CA SER A 133 0.91 -8.26 30.59
C SER A 133 1.81 -9.49 30.71
N ARG A 134 2.34 -9.99 29.59
CA ARG A 134 3.26 -11.12 29.48
C ARG A 134 4.73 -10.71 29.32
N ARG A 135 5.03 -9.42 29.41
CA ARG A 135 6.38 -8.85 29.22
C ARG A 135 6.98 -9.10 27.82
N TRP A 136 6.12 -9.21 26.80
CA TRP A 136 6.59 -9.29 25.43
C TRP A 136 6.90 -7.89 24.90
N LYS A 137 7.88 -7.78 23.99
CA LYS A 137 8.11 -6.56 23.22
C LYS A 137 6.99 -6.42 22.16
N THR A 138 6.56 -5.18 21.93
CA THR A 138 5.48 -4.87 20.97
C THR A 138 5.99 -3.99 19.84
N VAL A 139 5.74 -4.38 18.60
CA VAL A 139 6.13 -3.64 17.41
C VAL A 139 4.90 -3.39 16.55
N LEU A 140 4.55 -2.11 16.39
CA LEU A 140 3.43 -1.68 15.54
C LEU A 140 3.92 -1.44 14.12
N GLY A 141 3.28 -2.05 13.12
CA GLY A 141 3.47 -1.72 11.71
C GLY A 141 2.47 -0.65 11.28
N GLN A 142 2.87 0.60 11.21
CA GLN A 142 2.00 1.69 10.75
C GLN A 142 1.94 1.70 9.23
N ILE A 143 0.73 1.65 8.69
CA ILE A 143 0.50 1.43 7.25
C ILE A 143 0.33 2.71 6.45
N ASP A 144 -0.04 3.81 7.10
CA ASP A 144 -0.36 5.09 6.50
C ASP A 144 0.11 6.26 7.40
N PRO A 145 0.05 7.51 6.93
CA PRO A 145 0.42 8.70 7.70
C PRO A 145 -0.54 9.08 8.86
N GLY A 146 -1.55 8.27 9.15
CA GLY A 146 -2.44 8.47 10.28
C GLY A 146 -3.42 9.65 10.14
N PRO A 147 -3.77 10.34 11.25
CA PRO A 147 -4.79 11.41 11.23
C PRO A 147 -4.42 12.59 10.33
N VAL A 148 -3.14 12.88 10.13
CA VAL A 148 -2.70 13.97 9.24
C VAL A 148 -3.09 13.68 7.79
N GLU A 149 -3.01 12.43 7.35
CA GLU A 149 -3.53 12.04 6.03
C GLU A 149 -5.04 12.29 5.92
N GLU A 150 -5.81 12.02 6.96
CA GLU A 150 -7.26 12.32 6.95
C GLU A 150 -7.53 13.82 6.80
N GLU A 151 -6.78 14.68 7.50
CA GLU A 151 -6.93 16.14 7.35
C GLU A 151 -6.60 16.63 5.93
N ILE A 152 -5.53 16.11 5.33
CA ILE A 152 -5.16 16.41 3.94
C ILE A 152 -6.28 16.01 2.98
N VAL A 153 -6.83 14.80 3.15
CA VAL A 153 -7.91 14.31 2.29
C VAL A 153 -9.22 15.06 2.53
N ALA A 154 -9.49 15.47 3.78
CA ALA A 154 -10.65 16.28 4.12
C ALA A 154 -10.62 17.64 3.42
N ALA A 155 -9.47 18.32 3.47
CA ALA A 155 -9.29 19.60 2.78
C ALA A 155 -9.47 19.45 1.26
N GLU A 156 -9.00 18.35 0.67
CA GLU A 156 -9.20 18.10 -0.77
C GLU A 156 -10.67 17.74 -1.08
N ALA A 157 -11.37 17.04 -0.20
CA ALA A 157 -12.80 16.73 -0.36
C ALA A 157 -13.68 18.00 -0.26
N GLU A 158 -13.28 18.96 0.54
CA GLU A 158 -13.94 20.29 0.63
C GLU A 158 -13.71 21.13 -0.63
N ARG A 159 -12.53 21.03 -1.26
CA ARG A 159 -12.23 21.70 -2.54
C ARG A 159 -12.98 21.06 -3.72
N GLU A 160 -13.14 19.74 -3.69
CA GLU A 160 -13.69 18.94 -4.79
C GLU A 160 -14.91 18.11 -4.35
N PRO A 161 -15.96 18.73 -3.81
CA PRO A 161 -17.08 18.01 -3.21
C PRO A 161 -17.86 17.15 -4.23
N SER A 162 -17.83 17.53 -5.51
CA SER A 162 -18.47 16.78 -6.59
C SER A 162 -17.76 15.44 -6.90
N LEU A 163 -16.45 15.38 -6.67
CA LEU A 163 -15.67 14.15 -6.93
C LEU A 163 -15.88 13.11 -5.83
N ALA A 164 -16.03 13.52 -4.57
CA ALA A 164 -16.14 12.60 -3.44
C ALA A 164 -17.32 12.89 -2.51
N PRO A 165 -18.57 12.91 -3.02
CA PRO A 165 -19.76 13.28 -2.24
C PRO A 165 -20.02 12.35 -1.05
N ASN A 166 -19.51 11.13 -1.10
CA ASN A 166 -19.69 10.11 -0.07
C ASN A 166 -18.47 9.96 0.85
N TRP A 167 -17.42 10.76 0.67
CA TRP A 167 -16.28 10.71 1.58
C TRP A 167 -16.70 11.16 2.99
N ARG A 168 -16.19 10.48 3.99
CA ARG A 168 -16.50 10.79 5.41
C ARG A 168 -15.25 10.53 6.26
N ARG A 169 -15.02 11.42 7.21
CA ARG A 169 -13.97 11.25 8.24
C ARG A 169 -14.18 9.97 9.04
N ALA A 170 -13.10 9.42 9.58
CA ALA A 170 -13.18 8.35 10.55
C ALA A 170 -13.86 8.82 11.84
N PRO A 171 -14.60 7.95 12.55
CA PRO A 171 -15.13 8.27 13.87
C PRO A 171 -14.03 8.56 14.87
N ALA A 172 -14.28 9.43 15.85
CA ALA A 172 -13.30 9.80 16.87
C ALA A 172 -12.74 8.57 17.64
N ASP A 173 -13.57 7.56 17.88
CA ASP A 173 -13.15 6.30 18.54
C ASP A 173 -12.10 5.52 17.73
N TYR A 174 -12.08 5.67 16.40
CA TYR A 174 -11.07 5.05 15.54
C TYR A 174 -9.69 5.64 15.82
N TRP A 175 -9.59 6.96 15.82
CA TRP A 175 -8.34 7.67 16.10
C TRP A 175 -7.91 7.55 17.58
N LYS A 176 -8.87 7.52 18.51
CA LYS A 176 -8.59 7.24 19.92
C LYS A 176 -7.95 5.85 20.07
N SER A 177 -8.52 4.82 19.45
CA SER A 177 -7.97 3.46 19.51
C SER A 177 -6.57 3.38 18.91
N TRP A 178 -6.34 4.07 17.78
CA TRP A 178 -5.03 4.16 17.15
C TRP A 178 -4.01 4.86 18.06
N ARG A 179 -4.38 5.94 18.75
CA ARG A 179 -3.50 6.61 19.71
C ARG A 179 -3.07 5.66 20.81
N GLU A 180 -4.01 4.92 21.37
CA GLU A 180 -3.74 3.93 22.41
C GLU A 180 -2.80 2.81 21.90
N GLU A 181 -2.88 2.39 20.63
CA GLU A 181 -1.94 1.46 20.02
C GLU A 181 -0.51 2.03 19.98
N CYS A 182 -0.37 3.27 19.52
CA CYS A 182 0.93 3.97 19.47
C CYS A 182 1.55 4.14 20.86
N ASP A 183 0.73 4.46 21.87
CA ASP A 183 1.20 4.66 23.24
C ASP A 183 1.72 3.37 23.86
N VAL A 184 1.02 2.24 23.64
CA VAL A 184 1.39 0.92 24.18
C VAL A 184 2.54 0.27 23.42
N ALA A 185 2.74 0.58 22.14
CA ALA A 185 3.82 0.03 21.33
C ALA A 185 5.20 0.45 21.87
N ASP A 186 6.16 -0.49 21.93
CA ASP A 186 7.56 -0.19 22.24
C ASP A 186 8.26 0.45 21.04
N ARG A 187 7.95 -0.04 19.84
CA ARG A 187 8.49 0.45 18.58
C ARG A 187 7.39 0.51 17.52
N ILE A 188 7.51 1.47 16.61
CA ILE A 188 6.58 1.68 15.51
C ILE A 188 7.38 1.71 14.22
N ILE A 189 7.13 0.75 13.35
CA ILE A 189 7.69 0.70 12.00
C ILE A 189 6.79 1.52 11.08
N ILE A 190 7.40 2.41 10.34
CA ILE A 190 6.79 3.27 9.32
C ILE A 190 7.53 3.11 8.00
N ASN A 191 6.87 3.40 6.89
CA ASN A 191 7.39 3.02 5.58
C ASN A 191 8.16 4.15 4.86
N SER A 192 8.05 5.40 5.34
CA SER A 192 8.65 6.59 4.70
C SER A 192 8.93 7.71 5.68
N GLN A 193 9.79 8.65 5.31
CA GLN A 193 10.02 9.88 6.08
C GLN A 193 8.77 10.77 6.08
N TRP A 194 7.97 10.76 5.01
CA TRP A 194 6.66 11.41 4.99
C TRP A 194 5.76 10.91 6.11
N SER A 195 5.61 9.58 6.25
CA SER A 195 4.84 8.99 7.34
C SER A 195 5.41 9.38 8.71
N ARG A 196 6.75 9.44 8.87
CA ARG A 196 7.38 9.88 10.10
C ARG A 196 6.97 11.31 10.46
N SER A 197 7.09 12.24 9.52
CA SER A 197 6.72 13.64 9.74
C SER A 197 5.26 13.78 10.16
N CYS A 198 4.34 13.09 9.45
CA CYS A 198 2.92 13.09 9.78
C CYS A 198 2.62 12.50 11.16
N LEU A 199 3.28 11.42 11.56
CA LEU A 199 3.05 10.82 12.88
C LEU A 199 3.61 11.69 14.02
N VAL A 200 4.75 12.35 13.81
CA VAL A 200 5.29 13.32 14.75
C VAL A 200 4.35 14.51 14.90
N GLU A 201 3.85 15.06 13.81
CA GLU A 201 2.82 16.10 13.80
C GLU A 201 1.55 15.66 14.54
N ALA A 202 1.14 14.42 14.35
CA ALA A 202 0.04 13.83 15.09
C ALA A 202 0.37 13.57 16.58
N GLY A 203 1.59 13.89 17.06
CA GLY A 203 2.01 13.79 18.45
C GLY A 203 2.51 12.40 18.87
N VAL A 204 2.86 11.52 17.94
CA VAL A 204 3.53 10.25 18.27
C VAL A 204 4.98 10.54 18.67
N ASN A 205 5.46 9.89 19.71
CA ASN A 205 6.84 10.06 20.17
C ASN A 205 7.84 9.57 19.09
N ASP A 206 8.65 10.50 18.59
CA ASP A 206 9.63 10.24 17.52
C ASP A 206 10.65 9.14 17.86
N SER A 207 11.00 9.01 19.15
CA SER A 207 11.94 7.96 19.60
C SER A 207 11.43 6.52 19.39
N LYS A 208 10.13 6.35 19.19
CA LYS A 208 9.51 5.05 18.88
C LYS A 208 9.45 4.76 17.38
N LEU A 209 9.68 5.78 16.51
CA LEU A 209 9.48 5.69 15.05
C LEU A 209 10.75 5.21 14.35
N PHE A 210 10.61 4.15 13.56
CA PHE A 210 11.69 3.57 12.76
C PHE A 210 11.23 3.45 11.31
N VAL A 211 11.94 4.14 10.40
CA VAL A 211 11.64 4.06 8.97
C VAL A 211 12.23 2.79 8.40
N VAL A 212 11.37 1.89 7.97
CA VAL A 212 11.69 0.62 7.33
C VAL A 212 10.90 0.55 6.02
N PRO A 213 11.53 0.76 4.86
CA PRO A 213 10.84 0.77 3.58
C PRO A 213 10.15 -0.55 3.29
N LEU A 214 9.08 -0.50 2.50
CA LEU A 214 8.42 -1.71 2.02
C LEU A 214 9.34 -2.50 1.08
N ALA A 215 9.30 -3.82 1.19
CA ALA A 215 10.02 -4.69 0.29
C ALA A 215 9.19 -5.05 -0.94
N TYR A 216 9.85 -5.14 -2.08
CA TYR A 216 9.28 -5.59 -3.33
C TYR A 216 10.10 -6.75 -3.91
N GLN A 217 9.42 -7.83 -4.26
CA GLN A 217 10.07 -8.96 -4.91
C GLN A 217 9.84 -8.86 -6.41
N LEU A 218 10.93 -8.70 -7.15
CA LEU A 218 10.90 -8.68 -8.61
C LEU A 218 10.25 -9.97 -9.13
N PRO A 219 9.36 -9.87 -10.13
CA PRO A 219 8.90 -11.04 -10.85
C PRO A 219 10.09 -11.76 -11.49
N ILE A 220 10.11 -13.09 -11.40
CA ILE A 220 11.11 -13.89 -12.15
C ILE A 220 10.73 -13.81 -13.63
N THR A 221 11.52 -13.07 -14.41
CA THR A 221 11.35 -12.97 -15.85
C THR A 221 12.59 -13.51 -16.55
N ASN A 222 12.38 -14.33 -17.57
CA ASN A 222 13.48 -14.92 -18.37
C ASN A 222 14.03 -13.94 -19.42
N THR A 223 13.36 -12.80 -19.64
CA THR A 223 13.76 -11.79 -20.64
C THR A 223 13.96 -10.45 -19.96
N PRO A 224 15.09 -9.76 -20.22
CA PRO A 224 15.26 -8.37 -19.79
C PRO A 224 14.14 -7.49 -20.36
N ILE A 225 13.61 -6.62 -19.52
CA ILE A 225 12.64 -5.61 -19.99
C ILE A 225 13.46 -4.45 -20.58
N THR A 226 13.26 -4.19 -21.85
CA THR A 226 13.78 -3.02 -22.57
C THR A 226 12.63 -2.15 -23.00
N ARG A 227 12.83 -0.83 -23.03
CA ARG A 227 11.84 0.14 -23.50
C ARG A 227 12.43 0.97 -24.63
N GLU A 228 11.62 1.23 -25.61
CA GLU A 228 11.96 2.11 -26.72
C GLU A 228 11.01 3.30 -26.73
N TYR A 229 11.57 4.48 -26.83
CA TYR A 229 10.84 5.73 -26.91
C TYR A 229 10.95 6.28 -28.34
N PRO A 230 9.86 6.87 -28.90
CA PRO A 230 9.94 7.48 -30.21
C PRO A 230 10.77 8.76 -30.15
N PRO A 231 11.37 9.23 -31.22
CA PRO A 231 12.07 10.52 -31.22
C PRO A 231 11.13 11.71 -30.91
N ASN A 232 9.85 11.57 -31.22
CA ASN A 232 8.83 12.52 -30.86
C ASN A 232 7.50 11.78 -30.65
N PHE A 233 6.70 12.21 -29.67
CA PHE A 233 5.33 11.74 -29.50
C PHE A 233 4.40 12.42 -30.53
N THR A 234 3.56 11.64 -31.17
CA THR A 234 2.63 12.06 -32.24
C THR A 234 1.19 11.60 -31.94
N PRO A 235 0.18 12.09 -32.66
CA PRO A 235 -1.18 11.59 -32.48
C PRO A 235 -1.32 10.06 -32.66
N ASP A 236 -0.51 9.45 -33.52
CA ASP A 236 -0.50 7.99 -33.75
C ASP A 236 0.32 7.24 -32.67
N ARG A 237 1.24 7.92 -32.02
CA ARG A 237 2.07 7.40 -30.93
C ARG A 237 2.15 8.42 -29.78
N PRO A 238 1.05 8.63 -29.03
CA PRO A 238 1.01 9.58 -27.94
C PRO A 238 1.85 9.14 -26.75
N LEU A 239 2.20 10.08 -25.87
CA LEU A 239 2.77 9.79 -24.54
C LEU A 239 1.70 9.07 -23.70
N ARG A 240 1.95 7.86 -23.28
CA ARG A 240 1.04 7.04 -22.46
C ARG A 240 1.40 7.15 -20.99
N VAL A 241 0.57 7.87 -20.27
CA VAL A 241 0.73 8.11 -18.82
C VAL A 241 -0.10 7.08 -18.05
N LEU A 242 0.54 6.26 -17.25
CA LEU A 242 -0.13 5.26 -16.40
C LEU A 242 -0.32 5.80 -14.99
N PHE A 243 -1.57 5.80 -14.52
CA PHE A 243 -1.91 5.78 -13.12
C PHE A 243 -2.43 4.38 -12.76
N LEU A 244 -1.83 3.73 -11.76
CA LEU A 244 -2.27 2.42 -11.29
C LEU A 244 -2.38 2.41 -9.76
N GLY A 245 -3.58 2.12 -9.27
CA GLY A 245 -3.90 2.10 -7.86
C GLY A 245 -5.34 2.50 -7.59
N GLN A 246 -5.67 2.76 -6.33
CA GLN A 246 -6.99 3.24 -5.95
C GLN A 246 -7.20 4.67 -6.46
N ILE A 247 -8.18 4.88 -7.33
CA ILE A 247 -8.53 6.19 -7.90
C ILE A 247 -9.32 6.96 -6.84
N SER A 248 -8.62 7.77 -6.04
CA SER A 248 -9.16 8.47 -4.87
C SER A 248 -8.55 9.86 -4.70
N LEU A 249 -9.18 10.75 -3.93
CA LEU A 249 -8.65 12.08 -3.63
C LEU A 249 -7.25 12.01 -3.01
N ARG A 250 -7.03 11.09 -2.07
CA ARG A 250 -5.75 10.85 -1.42
C ARG A 250 -4.61 10.69 -2.42
N LYS A 251 -4.89 10.03 -3.53
CA LYS A 251 -3.91 9.78 -4.61
C LYS A 251 -3.73 10.96 -5.59
N GLY A 252 -4.23 12.15 -5.25
CA GLY A 252 -4.08 13.37 -6.05
C GLY A 252 -4.88 13.36 -7.37
N ILE A 253 -5.90 12.51 -7.45
CA ILE A 253 -6.67 12.31 -8.69
C ILE A 253 -7.39 13.59 -9.11
N ALA A 254 -7.90 14.40 -8.20
CA ALA A 254 -8.56 15.67 -8.56
C ALA A 254 -7.64 16.56 -9.39
N ARG A 255 -6.40 16.69 -8.97
CA ARG A 255 -5.37 17.49 -9.65
C ARG A 255 -4.96 16.87 -10.98
N LEU A 256 -4.75 15.54 -11.03
CA LEU A 256 -4.45 14.83 -12.27
C LEU A 256 -5.57 14.95 -13.30
N LEU A 257 -6.84 14.93 -12.89
CA LEU A 257 -7.99 15.13 -13.77
C LEU A 257 -8.08 16.57 -14.29
N SER A 258 -7.71 17.56 -13.47
CA SER A 258 -7.59 18.95 -13.91
C SER A 258 -6.52 19.09 -15.00
N VAL A 259 -5.35 18.45 -14.81
CA VAL A 259 -4.28 18.42 -15.82
C VAL A 259 -4.71 17.71 -17.10
N ALA A 260 -5.44 16.61 -17.00
CA ALA A 260 -5.95 15.90 -18.17
C ALA A 260 -6.92 16.75 -18.99
N ARG A 261 -7.63 17.72 -18.38
CA ARG A 261 -8.44 18.73 -19.09
C ARG A 261 -7.57 19.78 -19.77
N SER A 262 -6.57 20.34 -19.06
CA SER A 262 -5.70 21.38 -19.64
C SER A 262 -4.88 20.84 -20.82
N LEU A 263 -4.43 19.61 -20.74
CA LEU A 263 -3.60 18.95 -21.76
C LEU A 263 -4.39 18.23 -22.87
N GLN A 264 -5.70 18.44 -22.99
CA GLN A 264 -6.53 17.73 -23.97
C GLN A 264 -6.12 18.01 -25.43
N SER A 265 -5.44 19.12 -25.74
CA SER A 265 -4.88 19.41 -27.06
C SER A 265 -3.54 18.72 -27.33
N GLN A 266 -2.84 18.29 -26.30
CA GLN A 266 -1.53 17.66 -26.39
C GLN A 266 -1.61 16.19 -26.82
N THR A 267 -0.51 15.64 -27.29
CA THR A 267 -0.40 14.21 -27.70
C THR A 267 -0.13 13.32 -26.50
N ILE A 268 -1.02 13.36 -25.48
CA ILE A 268 -0.94 12.59 -24.24
C ILE A 268 -2.22 11.76 -24.08
N GLU A 269 -2.05 10.51 -23.64
CA GLU A 269 -3.13 9.61 -23.23
C GLU A 269 -2.94 9.17 -21.79
N PHE A 270 -4.04 9.10 -21.04
CA PHE A 270 -4.04 8.66 -19.65
C PHE A 270 -4.67 7.27 -19.53
N LEU A 271 -3.93 6.38 -18.88
CA LEU A 271 -4.38 5.02 -18.57
C LEU A 271 -4.67 4.94 -17.07
N MET A 272 -5.96 4.95 -16.70
CA MET A 272 -6.45 4.97 -15.32
C MET A 272 -6.86 3.57 -14.89
N VAL A 273 -6.01 2.89 -14.10
CA VAL A 273 -6.17 1.47 -13.74
C VAL A 273 -6.39 1.34 -12.22
N GLY A 274 -7.49 0.71 -11.84
CA GLY A 274 -7.80 0.39 -10.44
C GLY A 274 -9.22 0.72 -10.00
N PRO A 275 -9.58 0.39 -8.77
CA PRO A 275 -10.90 0.65 -8.22
C PRO A 275 -11.11 2.16 -8.01
N THR A 276 -12.29 2.65 -8.40
CA THR A 276 -12.65 4.07 -8.33
C THR A 276 -13.43 4.38 -7.06
N GLN A 277 -12.98 5.37 -6.31
CA GLN A 277 -13.63 5.91 -5.11
C GLN A 277 -14.19 7.32 -5.30
N ILE A 278 -14.07 7.85 -6.52
CA ILE A 278 -14.60 9.17 -6.89
C ILE A 278 -15.76 9.03 -7.86
N THR A 279 -16.55 10.10 -7.99
CA THR A 279 -17.49 10.26 -9.08
C THR A 279 -16.73 10.81 -10.29
N ILE A 280 -16.62 10.02 -11.36
CA ILE A 280 -15.94 10.46 -12.58
C ILE A 280 -16.81 11.51 -13.29
N PRO A 281 -16.30 12.74 -13.53
CA PRO A 281 -17.03 13.77 -14.30
C PRO A 281 -17.33 13.29 -15.73
N GLU A 282 -18.48 13.67 -16.26
CA GLU A 282 -18.96 13.17 -17.55
C GLU A 282 -18.07 13.59 -18.72
N ASP A 283 -17.54 14.82 -18.68
CA ASP A 283 -16.59 15.34 -19.68
C ASP A 283 -15.31 14.49 -19.75
N LEU A 284 -14.85 13.97 -18.61
CA LEU A 284 -13.66 13.10 -18.54
C LEU A 284 -13.99 11.63 -18.77
N ARG A 285 -15.22 11.21 -18.49
CA ARG A 285 -15.70 9.86 -18.79
C ARG A 285 -15.77 9.61 -20.30
N SER A 286 -16.23 10.61 -21.04
CA SER A 286 -16.37 10.57 -22.50
C SER A 286 -15.09 10.96 -23.25
N ASN A 287 -14.06 11.43 -22.57
CA ASN A 287 -12.80 11.84 -23.18
C ASN A 287 -12.02 10.62 -23.69
N ARG A 288 -11.81 10.54 -25.01
CA ARG A 288 -11.10 9.44 -25.68
C ARG A 288 -9.62 9.32 -25.29
N LYS A 289 -9.02 10.39 -24.76
CA LYS A 289 -7.62 10.39 -24.28
C LYS A 289 -7.48 9.84 -22.86
N ILE A 290 -8.59 9.51 -22.17
CA ILE A 290 -8.58 8.95 -20.83
C ILE A 290 -9.24 7.57 -20.89
N ARG A 291 -8.44 6.54 -20.72
CA ARG A 291 -8.93 5.16 -20.68
C ARG A 291 -9.15 4.72 -19.22
N TRP A 292 -10.40 4.60 -18.83
CA TRP A 292 -10.82 4.06 -17.54
C TRP A 292 -10.91 2.54 -17.60
N VAL A 293 -10.01 1.85 -16.93
CA VAL A 293 -9.93 0.37 -16.97
C VAL A 293 -10.74 -0.28 -15.86
N GLY A 294 -10.77 0.36 -14.68
CA GLY A 294 -11.33 -0.25 -13.47
C GLY A 294 -10.36 -1.23 -12.80
N PRO A 295 -10.84 -2.01 -11.82
CA PRO A 295 -10.01 -2.98 -11.09
C PRO A 295 -9.58 -4.13 -12.00
N VAL A 296 -8.29 -4.47 -11.93
CA VAL A 296 -7.67 -5.56 -12.69
C VAL A 296 -7.08 -6.62 -11.76
N GLY A 297 -7.06 -7.84 -12.22
CA GLY A 297 -6.38 -8.94 -11.53
C GLY A 297 -4.86 -8.77 -11.59
N ARG A 298 -4.17 -9.27 -10.58
CA ARG A 298 -2.72 -9.14 -10.43
C ARG A 298 -1.91 -9.61 -11.64
N ASN A 299 -2.34 -10.72 -12.26
CA ASN A 299 -1.68 -11.27 -13.45
C ASN A 299 -1.77 -10.37 -14.68
N SER A 300 -2.72 -9.43 -14.69
CA SER A 300 -2.93 -8.49 -15.80
C SER A 300 -2.24 -7.15 -15.60
N VAL A 301 -1.75 -6.86 -14.38
CA VAL A 301 -1.12 -5.57 -14.04
C VAL A 301 0.13 -5.32 -14.88
N ARG A 302 0.93 -6.35 -15.12
CA ARG A 302 2.16 -6.30 -15.90
C ARG A 302 1.97 -5.63 -17.26
N SER A 303 0.92 -6.00 -18.01
CA SER A 303 0.67 -5.48 -19.34
C SER A 303 0.43 -3.96 -19.37
N TYR A 304 -0.09 -3.38 -18.29
CA TYR A 304 -0.29 -1.94 -18.19
C TYR A 304 1.02 -1.19 -17.94
N TYR A 305 1.91 -1.73 -17.10
CA TYR A 305 3.26 -1.17 -16.97
C TYR A 305 4.04 -1.25 -18.27
N GLU A 306 3.92 -2.34 -19.03
CA GLU A 306 4.62 -2.53 -20.31
C GLU A 306 4.12 -1.61 -21.43
N GLN A 307 2.83 -1.28 -21.43
CA GLN A 307 2.22 -0.40 -22.45
C GLN A 307 2.46 1.10 -22.21
N ALA A 308 2.78 1.51 -21.00
CA ALA A 308 2.94 2.91 -20.63
C ALA A 308 4.34 3.43 -20.95
N ASP A 309 4.48 4.74 -21.08
CA ASP A 309 5.77 5.42 -21.28
C ASP A 309 6.28 6.07 -19.98
N VAL A 310 5.37 6.45 -19.08
CA VAL A 310 5.66 7.01 -17.77
C VAL A 310 4.57 6.62 -16.77
N PHE A 311 4.96 6.31 -15.53
CA PHE A 311 4.06 6.09 -14.41
C PHE A 311 3.91 7.37 -13.58
N ILE A 312 2.70 7.71 -13.15
CA ILE A 312 2.46 8.88 -12.32
C ILE A 312 1.78 8.53 -11.00
N LEU A 313 2.34 9.02 -9.89
CA LEU A 313 1.80 8.90 -8.54
C LEU A 313 1.81 10.27 -7.85
N PRO A 314 0.89 11.19 -8.21
CA PRO A 314 0.85 12.54 -7.65
C PRO A 314 0.08 12.57 -6.33
N THR A 315 0.40 11.62 -5.45
CA THR A 315 -0.36 11.42 -4.20
C THR A 315 -0.25 12.63 -3.27
N LEU A 316 -1.34 12.98 -2.60
CA LEU A 316 -1.34 14.02 -1.57
C LEU A 316 -0.76 13.49 -0.26
N SER A 317 -0.92 12.20 -0.03
CA SER A 317 -0.38 11.48 1.11
C SER A 317 -0.46 9.98 0.86
N ASP A 318 0.61 9.26 1.18
CA ASP A 318 0.66 7.80 1.14
C ASP A 318 1.70 7.28 2.13
N GLY A 319 1.46 6.12 2.72
CA GLY A 319 2.46 5.46 3.56
C GLY A 319 3.74 5.13 2.79
N PHE A 320 3.60 4.66 1.53
CA PHE A 320 4.76 4.31 0.70
C PHE A 320 4.51 4.45 -0.80
N GLY A 321 3.41 3.88 -1.33
CA GLY A 321 3.16 3.82 -2.77
C GLY A 321 3.96 2.71 -3.45
N LEU A 322 3.67 1.44 -3.11
CA LEU A 322 4.38 0.27 -3.63
C LEU A 322 4.40 0.19 -5.17
N THR A 323 3.41 0.77 -5.84
CA THR A 323 3.32 0.86 -7.30
C THR A 323 4.49 1.59 -7.96
N GLN A 324 5.25 2.42 -7.23
CA GLN A 324 6.50 3.01 -7.71
C GLN A 324 7.55 1.92 -7.94
N LEU A 325 7.71 0.98 -6.99
CA LEU A 325 8.63 -0.15 -7.14
C LEU A 325 8.19 -1.09 -8.26
N GLU A 326 6.88 -1.29 -8.41
CA GLU A 326 6.33 -2.06 -9.53
C GLU A 326 6.68 -1.41 -10.88
N ALA A 327 6.53 -0.08 -10.99
CA ALA A 327 6.90 0.67 -12.20
C ALA A 327 8.40 0.54 -12.51
N LEU A 328 9.28 0.78 -11.53
CA LEU A 328 10.73 0.63 -11.68
C LEU A 328 11.13 -0.81 -12.06
N ALA A 329 10.44 -1.81 -11.52
CA ALA A 329 10.65 -3.21 -11.88
C ALA A 329 10.35 -3.51 -13.35
N HIS A 330 9.52 -2.67 -13.99
CA HIS A 330 9.21 -2.73 -15.41
C HIS A 330 9.99 -1.69 -16.23
N ARG A 331 11.08 -1.15 -15.70
CA ARG A 331 11.88 -0.11 -16.36
C ARG A 331 11.07 1.13 -16.75
N LEU A 332 9.95 1.39 -16.05
CA LEU A 332 9.07 2.51 -16.34
C LEU A 332 9.47 3.72 -15.50
N PRO A 333 9.83 4.86 -16.10
CA PRO A 333 10.09 6.11 -15.40
C PRO A 333 8.91 6.53 -14.52
N VAL A 334 9.20 7.15 -13.39
CA VAL A 334 8.19 7.49 -12.39
C VAL A 334 8.12 8.99 -12.14
N ILE A 335 6.94 9.58 -12.24
CA ILE A 335 6.63 10.90 -11.68
C ILE A 335 5.94 10.67 -10.33
N ALA A 336 6.54 11.08 -9.22
CA ALA A 336 5.97 10.90 -7.89
C ALA A 336 6.03 12.18 -7.06
N SER A 337 5.10 12.34 -6.13
CA SER A 337 5.20 13.39 -5.11
C SER A 337 6.12 12.96 -3.97
N ARG A 338 6.65 13.94 -3.20
CA ARG A 338 7.42 13.65 -1.98
C ARG A 338 6.58 13.16 -0.81
N GLN A 339 5.25 13.18 -0.95
CA GLN A 339 4.29 12.77 0.08
C GLN A 339 4.04 11.26 0.08
N CYS A 340 5.09 10.46 -0.16
CA CYS A 340 5.06 8.99 -0.14
C CYS A 340 6.47 8.41 0.15
N GLY A 341 6.69 7.14 -0.20
CA GLY A 341 8.00 6.49 -0.03
C GLY A 341 9.08 7.03 -0.96
N GLU A 342 10.29 7.12 -0.47
CA GLU A 342 11.49 7.63 -1.16
C GLU A 342 12.03 6.58 -2.15
N VAL A 343 11.32 6.37 -3.25
CA VAL A 343 11.67 5.39 -4.29
C VAL A 343 12.32 6.06 -5.50
N VAL A 344 11.82 7.23 -5.88
CA VAL A 344 12.31 7.98 -7.03
C VAL A 344 13.52 8.81 -6.65
N THR A 345 14.55 8.78 -7.49
CA THR A 345 15.67 9.73 -7.46
C THR A 345 15.47 10.73 -8.59
N ASP A 346 15.22 11.99 -8.21
CA ASP A 346 14.88 13.07 -9.14
C ASP A 346 15.94 13.25 -10.22
N GLY A 347 15.51 13.39 -11.47
CA GLY A 347 16.38 13.52 -12.63
C GLY A 347 17.18 12.27 -13.00
N VAL A 348 17.01 11.14 -12.28
CA VAL A 348 17.76 9.89 -12.52
C VAL A 348 16.85 8.79 -13.05
N ASN A 349 15.82 8.40 -12.31
CA ASN A 349 14.86 7.36 -12.70
C ASN A 349 13.43 7.88 -12.82
N GLY A 350 13.26 9.20 -12.79
CA GLY A 350 11.99 9.88 -12.87
C GLY A 350 12.06 11.33 -12.39
N LEU A 351 10.89 11.89 -12.09
CA LEU A 351 10.73 13.28 -11.60
C LEU A 351 10.02 13.28 -10.24
N LEU A 352 10.48 14.16 -9.33
CA LEU A 352 9.84 14.37 -8.05
C LEU A 352 9.06 15.69 -8.05
N LEU A 353 7.81 15.62 -7.64
CA LEU A 353 6.96 16.79 -7.37
C LEU A 353 7.15 17.17 -5.89
N ASP A 354 7.71 18.33 -5.62
CA ASP A 354 7.84 18.84 -4.24
C ASP A 354 6.45 18.99 -3.60
N GLU A 355 5.52 19.57 -4.37
CA GLU A 355 4.09 19.56 -4.09
C GLU A 355 3.34 19.08 -5.34
N PRO A 356 2.37 18.16 -5.22
CA PRO A 356 1.63 17.66 -6.37
C PRO A 356 0.53 18.63 -6.81
N THR A 357 0.90 19.89 -7.09
CA THR A 357 -0.02 20.89 -7.64
C THR A 357 -0.36 20.59 -9.09
N THR A 358 -1.47 21.13 -9.58
CA THR A 358 -1.85 21.00 -11.01
C THR A 358 -0.73 21.50 -11.92
N ALA A 359 -0.11 22.64 -11.60
CA ALA A 359 0.99 23.22 -12.37
C ALA A 359 2.22 22.28 -12.40
N ALA A 360 2.65 21.77 -11.26
CA ALA A 360 3.81 20.87 -11.18
C ALA A 360 3.58 19.53 -11.94
N ILE A 361 2.37 18.97 -11.86
CA ILE A 361 2.00 17.77 -12.61
C ILE A 361 2.00 18.06 -14.11
N GLU A 362 1.44 19.19 -14.54
CA GLU A 362 1.39 19.62 -15.94
C GLU A 362 2.80 19.83 -16.51
N GLU A 363 3.66 20.53 -15.79
CA GLU A 363 5.06 20.76 -16.16
C GLU A 363 5.83 19.46 -16.31
N ALA A 364 5.70 18.54 -15.36
CA ALA A 364 6.37 17.24 -15.41
C ALA A 364 5.91 16.40 -16.62
N LEU A 365 4.61 16.39 -16.93
CA LEU A 365 4.09 15.68 -18.09
C LEU A 365 4.50 16.31 -19.42
N LEU A 366 4.52 17.66 -19.50
CA LEU A 366 5.02 18.38 -20.69
C LEU A 366 6.53 18.15 -20.88
N SER A 367 7.30 18.14 -19.79
CA SER A 367 8.73 17.77 -19.84
C SER A 367 8.91 16.38 -20.45
N CYS A 368 8.15 15.37 -19.99
CA CYS A 368 8.19 14.03 -20.56
C CYS A 368 7.77 13.98 -22.03
N LEU A 369 6.75 14.77 -22.40
CA LEU A 369 6.24 14.84 -23.78
C LEU A 369 7.29 15.37 -24.76
N HIS A 370 8.02 16.43 -24.33
CA HIS A 370 8.96 17.14 -25.20
C HIS A 370 10.37 16.57 -25.16
N ASN A 371 10.69 15.69 -24.20
CA ASN A 371 12.04 15.11 -24.02
C ASN A 371 12.00 13.56 -23.96
N PRO A 372 11.69 12.87 -25.07
CA PRO A 372 11.67 11.39 -25.10
C PRO A 372 13.03 10.76 -24.77
N ASP A 373 14.15 11.41 -25.12
CA ASP A 373 15.50 10.95 -24.80
C ASP A 373 15.73 10.94 -23.29
N GLN A 374 15.19 11.90 -22.54
CA GLN A 374 15.24 11.91 -21.10
C GLN A 374 14.45 10.74 -20.50
N LEU A 375 13.28 10.42 -21.05
CA LEU A 375 12.52 9.22 -20.65
C LEU A 375 13.31 7.94 -20.89
N ALA A 376 14.05 7.84 -22.01
CA ALA A 376 14.92 6.71 -22.29
C ALA A 376 16.01 6.58 -21.22
N GLN A 377 16.68 7.68 -20.86
CA GLN A 377 17.69 7.70 -19.80
C GLN A 377 17.09 7.32 -18.43
N PHE A 378 15.93 7.86 -18.08
CA PHE A 378 15.23 7.46 -16.85
C PHE A 378 14.88 5.97 -16.82
N SER A 379 14.46 5.42 -17.95
CA SER A 379 14.16 4.00 -18.11
C SER A 379 15.38 3.09 -17.90
N GLU A 380 16.54 3.50 -18.41
CA GLU A 380 17.81 2.77 -18.18
C GLU A 380 18.17 2.74 -16.69
N ASN A 381 17.84 3.78 -15.94
CA ASN A 381 18.09 3.90 -14.50
C ASN A 381 16.93 3.40 -13.63
N ALA A 382 15.77 3.08 -14.24
CA ALA A 382 14.62 2.57 -13.53
C ALA A 382 14.86 1.14 -13.04
N THR A 383 15.41 1.01 -11.85
CA THR A 383 15.71 -0.27 -11.18
C THR A 383 15.25 -0.26 -9.74
N VAL A 384 14.89 -1.44 -9.23
CA VAL A 384 14.54 -1.61 -7.81
C VAL A 384 15.84 -1.82 -7.03
N GLY A 385 16.17 -0.87 -6.15
CA GLY A 385 17.38 -0.94 -5.34
C GLY A 385 17.33 -2.05 -4.28
N GLU A 386 18.51 -2.55 -3.89
CA GLU A 386 18.68 -3.64 -2.88
C GLU A 386 17.99 -3.33 -1.55
N ARG A 387 17.92 -2.06 -1.14
CA ARG A 387 17.24 -1.62 0.09
C ARG A 387 15.75 -2.01 0.16
N PHE A 388 15.14 -2.31 -0.97
CA PHE A 388 13.75 -2.77 -1.07
C PHE A 388 13.64 -4.29 -1.17
N SER A 389 14.70 -5.04 -0.88
CA SER A 389 14.68 -6.50 -0.86
C SER A 389 14.07 -7.04 0.44
N LEU A 390 13.55 -8.27 0.36
CA LEU A 390 13.10 -8.98 1.57
C LEU A 390 14.27 -9.29 2.53
N SER A 391 15.49 -9.42 2.01
CA SER A 391 16.68 -9.66 2.82
C SER A 391 17.01 -8.43 3.66
N CYS A 392 16.97 -7.23 3.05
CA CYS A 392 17.18 -5.97 3.74
C CYS A 392 16.08 -5.74 4.80
N LEU A 393 14.81 -5.90 4.42
CA LEU A 393 13.68 -5.84 5.36
C LEU A 393 13.89 -6.76 6.57
N GLY A 394 14.29 -8.01 6.34
CA GLY A 394 14.53 -8.98 7.41
C GLY A 394 15.66 -8.56 8.34
N ALA A 395 16.76 -8.03 7.79
CA ALA A 395 17.89 -7.53 8.58
C ALA A 395 17.50 -6.32 9.45
N GLU A 396 16.76 -5.36 8.89
CA GLU A 396 16.26 -4.19 9.62
C GLU A 396 15.31 -4.60 10.76
N LEU A 397 14.37 -5.53 10.50
CA LEU A 397 13.48 -6.06 11.52
C LEU A 397 14.24 -6.75 12.66
N CYS A 398 15.26 -7.56 12.33
CA CYS A 398 16.08 -8.22 13.34
C CYS A 398 16.92 -7.22 14.16
N ALA A 399 17.44 -6.17 13.54
CA ALA A 399 18.14 -5.08 14.25
C ALA A 399 17.20 -4.34 15.23
N LEU A 400 15.93 -4.18 14.89
CA LEU A 400 14.91 -3.63 15.79
C LEU A 400 14.60 -4.57 16.98
N ALA A 401 14.93 -5.84 16.93
CA ALA A 401 14.67 -6.78 18.03
C ALA A 401 15.66 -6.61 19.21
N MET A 402 16.85 -6.09 18.90
CA MET A 402 17.91 -5.83 19.88
C MET A 402 17.62 -4.56 20.69
#